data_5f73d0d5455837098da8863c68d38741
#
_entry.id   5f73d0d5455837098da8863c68d38741
#
_cell.length_a   1.000
_cell.length_b   1.000
_cell.length_c   1.000
_cell.angle_alpha   90.00
_cell.angle_beta   90.00
_cell.angle_gamma   90.00
#
_symmetry.space_group_name_H-M   'P 1'
#
loop_
_entity.id
_entity.type
_entity.pdbx_description
1 polymer ?
#
loop_
_entity_poly.entity_id
_entity_poly.type
_entity_poly.pdbx_seq_one_letter_code
_entity_poly.pdbx_strand_id
1 'polypeptide(L)'
;MVTTADARKLALALDDAEELPHFERTSFRVKKKIFATMDEKNGIVCVLLSPVDQSAFCAYDKTVMYPVPNAWGKKGATYINLSKVKKTMLKDAIATAYATVLSKMKTPKPSRRKS
;
A
#
# COMPACT_ATOMS: atom_id res chain seq x y z
N MET A 1 18.92 -4.81 0.90
CA MET A 1 18.12 -3.64 1.29
C MET A 1 17.29 -3.15 0.10
N VAL A 2 16.03 -2.82 0.33
CA VAL A 2 15.16 -2.27 -0.70
C VAL A 2 15.26 -0.74 -0.67
N THR A 3 15.41 -0.12 -1.83
CA THR A 3 15.52 1.33 -1.91
C THR A 3 14.18 1.97 -2.26
N THR A 4 14.11 3.30 -2.09
CA THR A 4 12.92 4.03 -2.52
C THR A 4 12.72 3.94 -4.02
N ALA A 5 13.81 3.85 -4.80
CA ALA A 5 13.72 3.67 -6.24
C ALA A 5 13.09 2.32 -6.59
N ASP A 6 13.42 1.27 -5.81
CA ASP A 6 12.83 -0.05 -6.00
C ASP A 6 11.32 0.00 -5.72
N ALA A 7 10.93 0.66 -4.63
CA ALA A 7 9.52 0.79 -4.28
C ALA A 7 8.75 1.54 -5.36
N ARG A 8 9.34 2.61 -5.88
CA ARG A 8 8.72 3.38 -6.97
C ARG A 8 8.50 2.52 -8.20
N LYS A 9 9.49 1.73 -8.58
CA LYS A 9 9.36 0.85 -9.74
C LYS A 9 8.25 -0.18 -9.54
N LEU A 10 8.18 -0.77 -8.36
CA LEU A 10 7.16 -1.77 -8.08
C LEU A 10 5.76 -1.18 -8.17
N ALA A 11 5.56 0.01 -7.62
CA ALA A 11 4.27 0.66 -7.64
C ALA A 11 3.87 1.07 -9.07
N LEU A 12 4.81 1.64 -9.81
CA LEU A 12 4.52 2.13 -11.16
C LEU A 12 4.44 1.02 -12.21
N ALA A 13 4.84 -0.19 -11.87
CA ALA A 13 4.68 -1.33 -12.77
C ALA A 13 3.23 -1.82 -12.82
N LEU A 14 2.38 -1.38 -11.90
CA LEU A 14 0.97 -1.77 -11.88
C LEU A 14 0.17 -0.95 -12.89
N ASP A 15 -0.83 -1.57 -13.49
CA ASP A 15 -1.63 -0.93 -14.56
C ASP A 15 -2.27 0.37 -14.08
N ASP A 16 -2.09 1.42 -14.88
CA ASP A 16 -2.68 2.74 -14.62
C ASP A 16 -2.20 3.42 -13.34
N ALA A 17 -1.13 2.90 -12.74
CA ALA A 17 -0.58 3.54 -11.54
C ALA A 17 0.13 4.84 -11.90
N GLU A 18 -0.08 5.87 -11.08
CA GLU A 18 0.53 7.17 -11.26
C GLU A 18 1.22 7.59 -9.97
N GLU A 19 2.26 8.40 -10.12
CA GLU A 19 2.98 8.97 -8.99
C GLU A 19 2.66 10.47 -8.94
N LEU A 20 2.19 10.95 -7.79
CA LEU A 20 1.87 12.36 -7.59
C LEU A 20 2.37 12.83 -6.23
N PRO A 21 2.76 14.10 -6.11
CA PRO A 21 3.15 14.61 -4.80
C PRO A 21 1.97 14.62 -3.84
N HIS A 22 2.26 14.47 -2.55
CA HIS A 22 1.25 14.46 -1.50
C HIS A 22 1.86 15.04 -0.23
N PHE A 23 1.83 16.37 -0.10
CA PHE A 23 2.52 17.09 0.96
C PHE A 23 4.02 16.83 0.88
N GLU A 24 4.65 16.33 1.94
CA GLU A 24 6.07 16.03 1.93
C GLU A 24 6.39 14.62 1.45
N ARG A 25 5.37 13.90 0.98
CA ARG A 25 5.50 12.52 0.53
C ARG A 25 5.15 12.39 -0.92
N THR A 26 5.40 11.20 -1.44
CA THR A 26 4.97 10.81 -2.78
C THR A 26 3.78 9.88 -2.64
N SER A 27 2.76 10.07 -3.44
CA SER A 27 1.63 9.14 -3.46
C SER A 27 1.62 8.35 -4.76
N PHE A 28 1.17 7.10 -4.66
CA PHE A 28 0.93 6.24 -5.81
C PHE A 28 -0.57 6.01 -5.89
N ARG A 29 -1.13 6.30 -7.04
CA ARG A 29 -2.59 6.29 -7.23
C ARG A 29 -2.98 5.45 -8.43
N VAL A 30 -4.20 4.93 -8.34
CA VAL A 30 -4.84 4.28 -9.49
C VAL A 30 -6.22 4.89 -9.62
N LYS A 31 -6.54 5.41 -10.81
CA LYS A 31 -7.82 6.09 -11.06
C LYS A 31 -8.12 7.16 -10.01
N LYS A 32 -7.08 7.94 -9.68
CA LYS A 32 -7.14 9.07 -8.75
C LYS A 32 -7.28 8.67 -7.26
N LYS A 33 -7.24 7.38 -6.96
CA LYS A 33 -7.30 6.90 -5.57
C LYS A 33 -5.93 6.45 -5.11
N ILE A 34 -5.49 6.93 -3.94
CA ILE A 34 -4.20 6.57 -3.37
C ILE A 34 -4.26 5.12 -2.88
N PHE A 35 -3.27 4.30 -3.28
CA PHE A 35 -3.12 2.96 -2.71
C PHE A 35 -1.85 2.84 -1.88
N ALA A 36 -0.91 3.75 -2.06
CA ALA A 36 0.32 3.76 -1.27
C ALA A 36 0.91 5.16 -1.25
N THR A 37 1.65 5.47 -0.19
CA THR A 37 2.46 6.69 -0.12
C THR A 37 3.86 6.30 0.28
N MET A 38 4.83 7.17 0.00
CA MET A 38 6.23 6.89 0.32
C MET A 38 6.89 8.11 0.93
N ASP A 39 7.53 7.89 2.06
CA ASP A 39 8.37 8.90 2.72
C ASP A 39 9.81 8.59 2.34
N GLU A 40 10.30 9.26 1.30
CA GLU A 40 11.63 8.98 0.77
C GLU A 40 12.73 9.29 1.78
N LYS A 41 12.52 10.32 2.58
CA LYS A 41 13.51 10.76 3.56
C LYS A 41 13.76 9.68 4.61
N ASN A 42 12.70 9.02 5.06
CA ASN A 42 12.80 8.03 6.12
C ASN A 42 12.76 6.58 5.63
N GLY A 43 12.62 6.37 4.32
CA GLY A 43 12.61 5.01 3.76
C GLY A 43 11.42 4.19 4.21
N ILE A 44 10.25 4.80 4.26
CA ILE A 44 9.02 4.13 4.70
C ILE A 44 7.95 4.25 3.64
N VAL A 45 7.32 3.11 3.33
CA VAL A 45 6.16 3.07 2.43
C VAL A 45 4.93 2.79 3.28
N CYS A 46 3.85 3.50 3.03
CA CYS A 46 2.56 3.24 3.66
C CYS A 46 1.62 2.66 2.60
N VAL A 47 1.08 1.48 2.85
CA VAL A 47 0.14 0.83 1.94
C VAL A 47 -1.24 0.77 2.58
N LEU A 48 -2.28 0.93 1.77
CA LEU A 48 -3.66 0.93 2.27
C LEU A 48 -4.27 -0.45 2.04
N LEU A 49 -4.20 -1.29 3.07
CA LEU A 49 -4.69 -2.67 3.04
C LEU A 49 -6.06 -2.77 3.68
N SER A 50 -6.71 -3.92 3.54
CA SER A 50 -7.84 -4.25 4.39
C SER A 50 -7.30 -4.63 5.77
N PRO A 51 -8.11 -4.53 6.84
CA PRO A 51 -7.64 -4.98 8.16
C PRO A 51 -7.20 -6.45 8.19
N VAL A 52 -7.83 -7.30 7.41
CA VAL A 52 -7.46 -8.72 7.34
C VAL A 52 -6.07 -8.88 6.72
N ASP A 53 -5.83 -8.20 5.59
CA ASP A 53 -4.53 -8.27 4.93
C ASP A 53 -3.45 -7.64 5.80
N GLN A 54 -3.75 -6.53 6.45
CA GLN A 54 -2.83 -5.88 7.37
C GLN A 54 -2.38 -6.86 8.45
N SER A 55 -3.34 -7.54 9.05
CA SER A 55 -3.06 -8.51 10.10
C SER A 55 -2.13 -9.62 9.61
N ALA A 56 -2.40 -10.13 8.42
CA ALA A 56 -1.59 -11.21 7.84
C ALA A 56 -0.15 -10.75 7.57
N PHE A 57 0.02 -9.57 6.96
CA PHE A 57 1.35 -9.07 6.67
C PHE A 57 2.12 -8.72 7.94
N CYS A 58 1.46 -8.06 8.89
CA CYS A 58 2.13 -7.61 10.12
C CYS A 58 2.51 -8.79 11.01
N ALA A 59 1.79 -9.90 10.93
CA ALA A 59 2.12 -11.10 11.71
C ALA A 59 3.46 -11.71 11.31
N TYR A 60 3.92 -11.43 10.10
CA TYR A 60 5.20 -11.97 9.63
C TYR A 60 6.37 -11.40 10.44
N ASP A 61 6.44 -10.08 10.55
CA ASP A 61 7.50 -9.43 11.34
C ASP A 61 7.06 -8.00 11.65
N LYS A 62 6.78 -7.74 12.89
CA LYS A 62 6.28 -6.42 13.35
C LYS A 62 7.31 -5.31 13.27
N THR A 63 8.58 -5.64 13.09
CA THR A 63 9.62 -4.62 12.90
C THR A 63 9.72 -4.20 11.43
N VAL A 64 9.18 -5.00 10.53
CA VAL A 64 9.19 -4.74 9.09
C VAL A 64 7.91 -4.05 8.64
N MET A 65 6.78 -4.56 9.08
CA MET A 65 5.47 -4.03 8.73
C MET A 65 4.61 -3.89 9.97
N TYR A 66 4.01 -2.73 10.14
CA TYR A 66 3.21 -2.44 11.33
C TYR A 66 2.12 -1.42 11.03
N PRO A 67 1.00 -1.47 11.76
CA PRO A 67 -0.10 -0.53 11.51
C PRO A 67 0.32 0.90 11.78
N VAL A 68 -0.22 1.82 11.01
CA VAL A 68 -0.09 3.25 11.30
C VAL A 68 -0.72 3.50 12.68
N PRO A 69 -0.04 4.24 13.57
CA PRO A 69 -0.50 4.39 14.96
C PRO A 69 -1.62 5.42 15.14
N ASN A 70 -2.73 5.25 14.44
CA ASN A 70 -3.90 6.12 14.61
C ASN A 70 -5.10 5.46 13.94
N ALA A 71 -6.18 6.22 13.74
CA ALA A 71 -7.39 5.69 13.13
C ALA A 71 -7.17 5.09 11.74
N TRP A 72 -6.20 5.62 10.99
CA TRP A 72 -5.89 5.09 9.67
C TRP A 72 -5.36 3.66 9.75
N GLY A 73 -4.54 3.40 10.78
CA GLY A 73 -4.03 2.05 11.01
C GLY A 73 -5.15 1.06 11.27
N LYS A 74 -6.17 1.48 12.00
CA LYS A 74 -7.33 0.61 12.27
C LYS A 74 -8.10 0.26 11.01
N LYS A 75 -8.01 1.11 9.99
CA LYS A 75 -8.68 0.87 8.71
C LYS A 75 -7.83 0.06 7.75
N GLY A 76 -6.58 -0.23 8.11
CA GLY A 76 -5.69 -1.05 7.29
C GLY A 76 -4.44 -0.36 6.81
N ALA A 77 -4.25 0.93 7.08
CA ALA A 77 -3.03 1.62 6.68
C ALA A 77 -1.84 1.01 7.42
N THR A 78 -0.80 0.64 6.67
CA THR A 78 0.32 -0.14 7.19
C THR A 78 1.63 0.47 6.72
N TYR A 79 2.55 0.69 7.66
CA TYR A 79 3.90 1.13 7.33
C TYR A 79 4.79 -0.05 6.98
N ILE A 80 5.69 0.15 6.03
CA ILE A 80 6.69 -0.84 5.64
C ILE A 80 8.05 -0.17 5.73
N ASN A 81 8.93 -0.78 6.52
CA ASN A 81 10.30 -0.30 6.71
C ASN A 81 11.17 -0.86 5.58
N LEU A 82 11.56 0.01 4.63
CA LEU A 82 12.32 -0.44 3.45
C LEU A 82 13.69 -1.00 3.80
N SER A 83 14.28 -0.58 4.93
CA SER A 83 15.59 -1.08 5.30
C SER A 83 15.56 -2.54 5.77
N LYS A 84 14.37 -3.07 6.07
CA LYS A 84 14.23 -4.44 6.60
C LYS A 84 13.38 -5.35 5.73
N VAL A 85 12.53 -4.79 4.86
CA VAL A 85 11.61 -5.61 4.07
C VAL A 85 12.34 -6.32 2.93
N LYS A 86 11.87 -7.51 2.58
CA LYS A 86 12.33 -8.21 1.38
C LYS A 86 11.56 -7.68 0.19
N LYS A 87 12.24 -7.59 -0.96
CA LYS A 87 11.64 -7.05 -2.17
C LYS A 87 10.37 -7.79 -2.59
N THR A 88 10.38 -9.12 -2.46
CA THR A 88 9.21 -9.94 -2.81
C THR A 88 8.02 -9.61 -1.92
N MET A 89 8.25 -9.40 -0.63
CA MET A 89 7.18 -9.04 0.29
C MET A 89 6.66 -7.63 0.01
N LEU A 90 7.57 -6.70 -0.28
CA LEU A 90 7.16 -5.34 -0.64
C LEU A 90 6.28 -5.36 -1.89
N LYS A 91 6.68 -6.13 -2.89
CA LYS A 91 5.90 -6.28 -4.12
C LYS A 91 4.49 -6.80 -3.81
N ASP A 92 4.40 -7.84 -2.99
CA ASP A 92 3.10 -8.42 -2.62
C ASP A 92 2.23 -7.42 -1.87
N ALA A 93 2.82 -6.67 -0.94
CA ALA A 93 2.07 -5.70 -0.16
C ALA A 93 1.54 -4.56 -1.03
N ILE A 94 2.37 -4.05 -1.93
CA ILE A 94 1.96 -2.98 -2.85
C ILE A 94 0.86 -3.47 -3.79
N ALA A 95 1.03 -4.68 -4.35
CA ALA A 95 0.03 -5.25 -5.25
C ALA A 95 -1.29 -5.51 -4.52
N THR A 96 -1.23 -5.95 -3.28
CA THR A 96 -2.43 -6.18 -2.47
C THR A 96 -3.16 -4.88 -2.19
N ALA A 97 -2.42 -3.82 -1.86
CA ALA A 97 -3.02 -2.50 -1.63
C ALA A 97 -3.70 -1.98 -2.89
N TYR A 98 -3.04 -2.13 -4.03
CA TYR A 98 -3.57 -1.74 -5.32
C TYR A 98 -4.90 -2.48 -5.60
N ALA A 99 -4.90 -3.80 -5.41
CA ALA A 99 -6.08 -4.62 -5.64
C ALA A 99 -7.22 -4.23 -4.69
N THR A 100 -6.87 -3.92 -3.44
CA THR A 100 -7.86 -3.51 -2.44
C THR A 100 -8.58 -2.23 -2.87
N VAL A 101 -7.81 -1.24 -3.32
CA VAL A 101 -8.38 0.02 -3.76
C VAL A 101 -9.23 -0.16 -5.01
N LEU A 102 -8.76 -0.95 -5.98
CA LEU A 102 -9.54 -1.24 -7.18
C LEU A 102 -10.85 -1.95 -6.87
N SER A 103 -10.80 -2.89 -5.93
CA SER A 103 -12.00 -3.63 -5.51
C SER A 103 -13.07 -2.68 -4.98
N LYS A 104 -12.66 -1.71 -4.18
CA LYS A 104 -13.62 -0.73 -3.64
C LYS A 104 -14.22 0.16 -4.71
N MET A 105 -13.48 0.45 -5.77
CA MET A 105 -13.98 1.30 -6.84
C MET A 105 -14.95 0.59 -7.76
N LYS A 106 -14.82 -0.72 -7.89
CA LYS A 106 -15.67 -1.50 -8.78
C LYS A 106 -17.03 -1.80 -8.17
N THR A 107 -17.20 -1.52 -6.93
CA THR A 107 -18.47 -1.79 -6.27
C THR A 107 -19.50 -0.81 -6.72
N PRO A 108 -20.47 -1.23 -7.25
CA PRO A 108 -21.73 -0.51 -7.38
C PRO A 108 -22.84 -1.42 -7.06
N LYS A 109 -22.49 -1.73 -7.38
CA LYS A 109 -23.12 -2.40 -7.35
C LYS A 109 -23.50 -3.35 -7.03
N PRO A 110 -23.81 -3.46 -6.93
CA PRO A 110 -24.13 -4.33 -6.60
C PRO A 110 -24.45 -5.11 -6.78
N SER A 111 -24.22 -5.24 -6.90
CA SER A 111 -24.49 -5.91 -7.03
C SER A 111 -24.76 -6.67 -7.08
N ARG A 112 -24.95 -6.67 -7.31
CA ARG A 112 -25.02 -7.31 -7.51
C ARG A 112 -25.35 -8.12 -7.28
N ARG A 113 -25.23 -8.38 -7.39
CA ARG A 113 -25.41 -9.00 -7.34
C ARG A 113 -25.68 -9.65 -7.04
N LYS A 114 -25.70 -9.84 -7.17
CA LYS A 114 -25.89 -10.18 -7.04
C LYS A 114 -25.98 -10.53 -6.99
N SER A 115 -26.10 -10.56 -7.25
CA SER A 115 -26.07 -10.69 -7.38
C SER A 115 -25.96 -10.77 -7.29
#